data_5a1cc61cebcedb1f4309ee56135fa737
#
_entry.id   5a1cc61cebcedb1f4309ee56135fa737
#
_cell.length_a   1.000
_cell.length_b   1.000
_cell.length_c   1.000
_cell.angle_alpha   90.00
_cell.angle_beta   90.00
_cell.angle_gamma   90.00
#
_symmetry.space_group_name_H-M   'P 1'
#
loop_
_entity.id
_entity.type
_entity.pdbx_description
1 polymer ?
#
loop_
_entity_poly.entity_id
_entity_poly.type
_entity_poly.pdbx_seq_one_letter_code
_entity_poly.pdbx_strand_id
1 'polypeptide(L)'
;MARNLISIEKVSKSFDAALLDQVSLGISEGERIGIVGRNGGGKSTLLKLLAGIDEPDEGRITRANWARLGILHQVDTSFSGLVREYVVGSKKTHEWASDAGVREIFSGLFGGFSSEILDRSYHSLSGGEKRRVGLAKLLIDPLDLILLDEPTNHLDIEGVAWLASHLRKRRDLSVIVVTHDRWFLDEIADQIWEVVSGEVLQYEGGYSAYVLSKAERARQQAAEDSRRNNLIRKELAWLRRGAPARTTKPKFRVDAANQLISAEPEPRNQAELLNFASNRLGSKVIEIHKARLAIGENCLIDSLDWNIAPGDRIAIIGFNGSGKTTLMRALAGEYRFSSGKMQVGITVKRAFLSQHLEELDPNWRVLQAVERIALQVELGGGRELSASQLCERLGFDFGGQQRMIRDLSGGEKRRLQLTRLLMASPNVLLLDEPTNDLDVETLAALEDLLDSFAGVLIVISHDRYFLERTCDRFYGLLGDEELRDLPRGIDQYLEKRESMRISVTHTTSKEISSAAEERLMKKELAKIERQMVKVTEEEVILKEEEKNAAYDHKRLLEVASQLEEVTSRRRALENEWLELSEKLAK
;
A
#
# COMPACT_ATOMS: atom_id res chain seq x y z
N MET A 1 18.89 27.33 -11.11
CA MET A 1 18.37 26.31 -12.05
C MET A 1 18.52 24.96 -11.34
N ALA A 2 17.45 24.16 -11.24
CA ALA A 2 17.51 22.82 -10.71
C ALA A 2 18.48 21.96 -11.53
N ARG A 3 19.30 21.13 -10.86
CA ARG A 3 20.28 20.28 -11.54
C ARG A 3 19.57 19.03 -12.04
N ASN A 4 19.92 18.59 -13.24
CA ASN A 4 19.39 17.33 -13.77
C ASN A 4 20.06 16.14 -13.07
N LEU A 5 19.26 15.22 -12.53
CA LEU A 5 19.70 14.00 -11.86
C LEU A 5 19.75 12.82 -12.83
N ILE A 6 18.69 12.65 -13.64
CA ILE A 6 18.57 11.55 -14.61
C ILE A 6 17.95 12.09 -15.90
N SER A 7 18.52 11.73 -17.03
CA SER A 7 17.96 11.96 -18.37
C SER A 7 17.74 10.61 -19.08
N ILE A 8 16.55 10.42 -19.59
CA ILE A 8 16.13 9.27 -20.41
C ILE A 8 15.91 9.76 -21.83
N GLU A 9 16.55 9.14 -22.80
CA GLU A 9 16.46 9.53 -24.20
C GLU A 9 16.07 8.31 -25.05
N LYS A 10 14.83 8.34 -25.60
CA LYS A 10 14.25 7.33 -26.49
C LYS A 10 14.46 5.90 -26.02
N VAL A 11 14.17 5.66 -24.74
CA VAL A 11 14.34 4.35 -24.13
C VAL A 11 13.19 3.44 -24.49
N SER A 12 13.53 2.24 -24.99
CA SER A 12 12.59 1.14 -25.23
C SER A 12 13.00 -0.06 -24.38
N LYS A 13 11.99 -0.78 -23.86
CA LYS A 13 12.15 -2.03 -23.11
C LYS A 13 11.00 -2.96 -23.39
N SER A 14 11.34 -4.20 -23.78
CA SER A 14 10.39 -5.28 -24.05
C SER A 14 10.78 -6.56 -23.31
N PHE A 15 9.79 -7.37 -22.99
CA PHE A 15 9.95 -8.77 -22.60
C PHE A 15 9.12 -9.59 -23.61
N ASP A 16 8.03 -10.24 -23.19
CA ASP A 16 7.12 -10.92 -24.11
C ASP A 16 6.26 -9.92 -24.92
N ALA A 17 6.09 -8.70 -24.37
CA ALA A 17 5.41 -7.56 -25.00
C ALA A 17 6.21 -6.27 -24.76
N ALA A 18 6.02 -5.27 -25.64
CA ALA A 18 6.61 -3.94 -25.45
C ALA A 18 6.04 -3.29 -24.19
N LEU A 19 6.88 -3.02 -23.19
CA LEU A 19 6.50 -2.35 -21.94
C LEU A 19 6.75 -0.85 -21.99
N LEU A 20 7.85 -0.43 -22.65
CA LEU A 20 8.20 0.98 -22.86
C LEU A 20 8.67 1.13 -24.30
N ASP A 21 8.22 2.19 -24.97
CA ASP A 21 8.54 2.48 -26.37
C ASP A 21 8.96 3.95 -26.53
N GLN A 22 10.23 4.16 -26.90
CA GLN A 22 10.87 5.46 -27.18
C GLN A 22 10.62 6.54 -26.11
N VAL A 23 10.58 6.17 -24.84
CA VAL A 23 10.31 7.06 -23.71
C VAL A 23 11.46 8.05 -23.52
N SER A 24 11.14 9.34 -23.41
CA SER A 24 12.09 10.42 -23.13
C SER A 24 11.61 11.27 -21.96
N LEU A 25 12.38 11.31 -20.86
CA LEU A 25 12.03 11.94 -19.59
C LEU A 25 13.26 12.58 -18.96
N GLY A 26 13.04 13.62 -18.15
CA GLY A 26 14.07 14.24 -17.33
C GLY A 26 13.64 14.26 -15.86
N ILE A 27 14.60 14.12 -14.95
CA ILE A 27 14.37 14.20 -13.50
C ILE A 27 15.36 15.20 -12.95
N SER A 28 14.85 16.24 -12.30
CA SER A 28 15.64 17.31 -11.71
C SER A 28 15.68 17.21 -10.19
N GLU A 29 16.63 17.91 -9.59
CA GLU A 29 16.78 18.00 -8.13
C GLU A 29 15.53 18.62 -7.49
N GLY A 30 15.02 17.98 -6.44
CA GLY A 30 13.83 18.39 -5.69
C GLY A 30 12.49 18.00 -6.32
N GLU A 31 12.47 17.36 -7.49
CA GLU A 31 11.23 16.90 -8.11
C GLU A 31 10.61 15.71 -7.37
N ARG A 32 9.28 15.69 -7.35
CA ARG A 32 8.47 14.66 -6.70
C ARG A 32 7.47 14.09 -7.68
N ILE A 33 7.73 12.87 -8.11
CA ILE A 33 7.04 12.24 -9.22
C ILE A 33 6.31 11.00 -8.72
N GLY A 34 4.99 10.96 -8.94
CA GLY A 34 4.18 9.77 -8.75
C GLY A 34 4.03 9.00 -10.06
N ILE A 35 4.27 7.69 -10.06
CA ILE A 35 4.08 6.84 -11.24
C ILE A 35 2.83 6.00 -11.04
N VAL A 36 1.89 6.11 -11.99
CA VAL A 36 0.62 5.38 -11.99
C VAL A 36 0.46 4.60 -13.30
N GLY A 37 -0.47 3.65 -13.34
CA GLY A 37 -0.78 2.83 -14.51
C GLY A 37 -1.21 1.42 -14.13
N ARG A 38 -1.63 0.63 -15.11
CA ARG A 38 -2.11 -0.76 -14.91
C ARG A 38 -1.03 -1.67 -14.35
N ASN A 39 -1.46 -2.72 -13.63
CA ASN A 39 -0.54 -3.76 -13.19
C ASN A 39 0.03 -4.50 -14.42
N GLY A 40 1.35 -4.72 -14.40
CA GLY A 40 2.09 -5.27 -15.56
C GLY A 40 2.39 -4.24 -16.66
N GLY A 41 1.99 -2.97 -16.52
CA GLY A 41 2.20 -1.93 -17.53
C GLY A 41 3.61 -1.34 -17.62
N GLY A 42 4.60 -1.87 -16.88
CA GLY A 42 5.99 -1.40 -16.97
C GLY A 42 6.44 -0.42 -15.89
N LYS A 43 5.60 -0.08 -14.88
CA LYS A 43 5.95 0.86 -13.78
C LYS A 43 7.23 0.47 -13.04
N SER A 44 7.29 -0.75 -12.51
CA SER A 44 8.47 -1.26 -11.78
C SER A 44 9.69 -1.44 -12.71
N THR A 45 9.46 -1.73 -14.00
CA THR A 45 10.52 -1.79 -15.00
C THR A 45 11.13 -0.40 -15.23
N LEU A 46 10.29 0.64 -15.38
CA LEU A 46 10.76 2.02 -15.46
C LEU A 46 11.58 2.40 -14.23
N LEU A 47 11.12 2.03 -13.03
CA LEU A 47 11.84 2.30 -11.79
C LEU A 47 13.21 1.59 -11.75
N LYS A 48 13.30 0.32 -12.19
CA LYS A 48 14.56 -0.44 -12.26
C LYS A 48 15.52 0.13 -13.29
N LEU A 49 15.01 0.60 -14.44
CA LEU A 49 15.80 1.31 -15.44
C LEU A 49 16.38 2.62 -14.89
N LEU A 50 15.58 3.41 -14.15
CA LEU A 50 16.04 4.62 -13.46
C LEU A 50 17.12 4.31 -12.43
N ALA A 51 16.96 3.22 -11.68
CA ALA A 51 17.93 2.76 -10.68
C ALA A 51 19.24 2.21 -11.29
N GLY A 52 19.23 1.82 -12.57
CA GLY A 52 20.36 1.17 -13.21
C GLY A 52 20.51 -0.31 -12.85
N ILE A 53 19.44 -0.93 -12.41
CA ILE A 53 19.37 -2.37 -12.14
C ILE A 53 19.16 -3.12 -13.46
N ASP A 54 18.27 -2.59 -14.31
CA ASP A 54 18.01 -3.10 -15.65
C ASP A 54 18.62 -2.15 -16.70
N GLU A 55 19.01 -2.70 -17.84
CA GLU A 55 19.47 -1.94 -18.99
C GLU A 55 18.35 -1.81 -20.04
N PRO A 56 18.24 -0.66 -20.72
CA PRO A 56 17.29 -0.50 -21.82
C PRO A 56 17.71 -1.35 -23.04
N ASP A 57 16.73 -1.78 -23.83
CA ASP A 57 16.99 -2.50 -25.09
C ASP A 57 17.44 -1.51 -26.17
N GLU A 58 16.86 -0.29 -26.17
CA GLU A 58 17.24 0.82 -27.05
C GLU A 58 17.23 2.13 -26.27
N GLY A 59 17.93 3.14 -26.78
CA GLY A 59 18.02 4.46 -26.18
C GLY A 59 19.13 4.57 -25.14
N ARG A 60 19.10 5.63 -24.34
CA ARG A 60 20.14 5.93 -23.35
C ARG A 60 19.58 6.50 -22.07
N ILE A 61 20.14 6.09 -20.93
CA ILE A 61 19.88 6.66 -19.61
C ILE A 61 21.20 7.24 -19.06
N THR A 62 21.19 8.54 -18.80
CA THR A 62 22.34 9.26 -18.23
C THR A 62 21.98 9.66 -16.80
N ARG A 63 22.84 9.28 -15.83
CA ARG A 63 22.70 9.62 -14.40
C ARG A 63 23.83 10.52 -14.00
N ALA A 64 23.54 11.51 -13.15
CA ALA A 64 24.55 12.41 -12.62
C ALA A 64 25.49 11.64 -11.67
N ASN A 65 26.80 11.65 -11.95
CA ASN A 65 27.79 10.90 -11.17
C ASN A 65 27.91 11.33 -9.70
N TRP A 66 27.43 12.52 -9.36
CA TRP A 66 27.47 13.06 -8.01
C TRP A 66 26.20 12.71 -7.21
N ALA A 67 25.10 12.29 -7.86
CA ALA A 67 23.84 12.01 -7.24
C ALA A 67 23.85 10.64 -6.55
N ARG A 68 23.54 10.63 -5.27
CA ARG A 68 23.36 9.40 -4.48
C ARG A 68 21.93 8.94 -4.61
N LEU A 69 21.75 7.83 -5.28
CA LEU A 69 20.47 7.25 -5.57
C LEU A 69 20.21 6.06 -4.64
N GLY A 70 19.02 6.00 -4.05
CA GLY A 70 18.55 4.85 -3.28
C GLY A 70 17.26 4.29 -3.85
N ILE A 71 17.11 2.97 -3.80
CA ILE A 71 15.90 2.28 -4.23
C ILE A 71 15.38 1.37 -3.12
N LEU A 72 14.07 1.39 -2.90
CA LEU A 72 13.40 0.42 -2.04
C LEU A 72 13.21 -0.89 -2.81
N HIS A 73 14.06 -1.87 -2.53
CA HIS A 73 13.91 -3.22 -3.09
C HIS A 73 12.73 -3.98 -2.46
N GLN A 74 12.16 -4.91 -3.22
CA GLN A 74 11.05 -5.72 -2.72
C GLN A 74 11.40 -6.50 -1.46
N VAL A 75 12.53 -7.16 -1.36
CA VAL A 75 13.11 -7.74 -0.13
C VAL A 75 14.58 -8.09 -0.39
N ASP A 76 15.47 -7.69 0.49
CA ASP A 76 16.85 -8.19 0.49
C ASP A 76 16.88 -9.56 1.21
N THR A 77 16.99 -10.64 0.45
CA THR A 77 17.04 -12.00 0.99
C THR A 77 18.47 -12.43 1.36
N SER A 78 19.48 -11.66 0.98
CA SER A 78 20.89 -12.02 1.12
C SER A 78 21.51 -11.60 2.46
N PHE A 79 20.88 -10.68 3.20
CA PHE A 79 21.42 -10.18 4.46
C PHE A 79 21.18 -11.16 5.63
N SER A 80 22.25 -11.58 6.28
CA SER A 80 22.24 -12.43 7.47
C SER A 80 22.87 -11.69 8.65
N GLY A 81 22.05 -11.01 9.44
CA GLY A 81 22.52 -10.22 10.59
C GLY A 81 21.35 -9.65 11.39
N LEU A 82 21.65 -8.76 12.31
CA LEU A 82 20.64 -8.07 13.10
C LEU A 82 20.04 -6.90 12.32
N VAL A 83 18.80 -6.55 12.62
CA VAL A 83 18.10 -5.42 11.98
C VAL A 83 18.90 -4.13 12.11
N ARG A 84 19.49 -3.86 13.26
CA ARG A 84 20.34 -2.68 13.46
C ARG A 84 21.54 -2.63 12.51
N GLU A 85 22.20 -3.77 12.28
CA GLU A 85 23.33 -3.83 11.37
C GLU A 85 22.93 -3.53 9.92
N TYR A 86 21.72 -3.96 9.55
CA TYR A 86 21.16 -3.65 8.24
C TYR A 86 20.85 -2.17 8.07
N VAL A 87 20.27 -1.52 9.09
CA VAL A 87 19.76 -0.15 8.99
C VAL A 87 20.86 0.89 9.18
N VAL A 88 21.68 0.74 10.21
CA VAL A 88 22.69 1.76 10.58
C VAL A 88 24.14 1.32 10.32
N GLY A 89 24.30 0.10 9.80
CA GLY A 89 25.62 -0.46 9.48
C GLY A 89 26.48 -0.67 10.73
N SER A 90 27.77 -0.37 10.62
CA SER A 90 28.75 -0.54 11.69
C SER A 90 28.83 0.65 12.66
N LYS A 91 27.90 1.63 12.60
CA LYS A 91 27.88 2.76 13.51
C LYS A 91 27.63 2.29 14.93
N LYS A 92 28.34 2.87 15.90
CA LYS A 92 28.15 2.54 17.32
C LYS A 92 26.78 3.01 17.81
N THR A 93 26.19 2.30 18.76
CA THR A 93 24.82 2.56 19.24
C THR A 93 24.62 4.01 19.70
N HIS A 94 25.60 4.60 20.39
CA HIS A 94 25.52 5.98 20.85
C HIS A 94 25.58 7.04 19.73
N GLU A 95 26.13 6.71 18.57
CA GLU A 95 26.26 7.64 17.44
C GLU A 95 24.91 7.82 16.69
N TRP A 96 24.21 6.73 16.45
CA TRP A 96 22.96 6.78 15.70
C TRP A 96 21.72 6.96 16.58
N ALA A 97 21.74 6.43 17.82
CA ALA A 97 20.61 6.58 18.75
C ALA A 97 20.50 8.00 19.34
N SER A 98 21.57 8.80 19.30
CA SER A 98 21.52 10.24 19.65
C SER A 98 20.95 11.10 18.50
N ASP A 99 20.91 10.58 17.27
CA ASP A 99 20.39 11.31 16.11
C ASP A 99 18.86 11.42 16.18
N ALA A 100 18.37 12.65 16.26
CA ALA A 100 16.93 12.92 16.32
C ALA A 100 16.18 12.46 15.07
N GLY A 101 16.82 12.56 13.87
CA GLY A 101 16.25 12.12 12.62
C GLY A 101 16.06 10.60 12.56
N VAL A 102 17.05 9.84 13.04
CA VAL A 102 16.96 8.37 13.11
C VAL A 102 15.83 7.96 14.06
N ARG A 103 15.74 8.60 15.24
CA ARG A 103 14.66 8.32 16.20
C ARG A 103 13.28 8.65 15.62
N GLU A 104 13.13 9.78 14.92
CA GLU A 104 11.89 10.17 14.24
C GLU A 104 11.46 9.11 13.22
N ILE A 105 12.40 8.59 12.41
CA ILE A 105 12.13 7.57 11.40
C ILE A 105 11.67 6.25 12.05
N PHE A 106 12.35 5.81 13.10
CA PHE A 106 11.94 4.59 13.81
C PHE A 106 10.59 4.76 14.52
N SER A 107 10.37 5.89 15.17
CA SER A 107 9.09 6.18 15.84
C SER A 107 7.93 6.21 14.84
N GLY A 108 8.14 6.78 13.65
CA GLY A 108 7.12 6.87 12.62
C GLY A 108 6.77 5.54 11.95
N LEU A 109 7.78 4.71 11.67
CA LEU A 109 7.58 3.44 10.95
C LEU A 109 7.22 2.25 11.85
N PHE A 110 7.61 2.29 13.14
CA PHE A 110 7.42 1.17 14.06
C PHE A 110 6.58 1.52 15.30
N GLY A 111 6.05 2.75 15.36
CA GLY A 111 5.20 3.20 16.47
C GLY A 111 5.94 3.53 17.76
N GLY A 112 7.29 3.50 17.75
CA GLY A 112 8.16 3.81 18.87
C GLY A 112 9.58 3.34 18.62
N PHE A 113 10.50 3.81 19.43
CA PHE A 113 11.89 3.35 19.42
C PHE A 113 12.03 2.16 20.36
N SER A 114 11.97 0.93 19.83
CA SER A 114 12.15 -0.30 20.59
C SER A 114 13.45 -1.00 20.19
N SER A 115 14.29 -1.32 21.19
CA SER A 115 15.48 -2.15 20.99
C SER A 115 15.13 -3.57 20.54
N GLU A 116 13.92 -4.06 20.85
CA GLU A 116 13.49 -5.42 20.52
C GLU A 116 13.50 -5.69 19.01
N ILE A 117 13.02 -4.76 18.19
CA ILE A 117 13.03 -4.91 16.72
C ILE A 117 14.46 -4.85 16.19
N LEU A 118 15.28 -3.96 16.73
CA LEU A 118 16.66 -3.75 16.28
C LEU A 118 17.57 -4.95 16.58
N ASP A 119 17.30 -5.66 17.68
CA ASP A 119 18.06 -6.83 18.10
C ASP A 119 17.56 -8.15 17.52
N ARG A 120 16.44 -8.12 16.76
CA ARG A 120 15.96 -9.31 16.04
C ARG A 120 16.82 -9.61 14.82
N SER A 121 16.93 -10.92 14.51
CA SER A 121 17.52 -11.35 13.25
C SER A 121 16.66 -10.87 12.07
N TYR A 122 17.28 -10.32 11.04
CA TYR A 122 16.60 -9.87 9.83
C TYR A 122 15.78 -10.99 9.15
N HIS A 123 16.27 -12.24 9.23
CA HIS A 123 15.56 -13.39 8.66
C HIS A 123 14.25 -13.72 9.39
N SER A 124 14.17 -13.44 10.70
CA SER A 124 12.97 -13.71 11.51
C SER A 124 11.83 -12.73 11.25
N LEU A 125 12.08 -11.65 10.50
CA LEU A 125 11.09 -10.64 10.20
C LEU A 125 10.09 -11.13 9.14
N SER A 126 8.81 -10.74 9.30
CA SER A 126 7.80 -10.85 8.26
C SER A 126 8.15 -10.00 7.03
N GLY A 127 7.54 -10.29 5.88
CA GLY A 127 7.75 -9.50 4.66
C GLY A 127 7.47 -8.01 4.84
N GLY A 128 6.39 -7.68 5.56
CA GLY A 128 6.04 -6.29 5.86
C GLY A 128 7.03 -5.60 6.81
N GLU A 129 7.54 -6.32 7.84
CA GLU A 129 8.59 -5.78 8.72
C GLU A 129 9.89 -5.54 7.96
N LYS A 130 10.33 -6.49 7.10
CA LYS A 130 11.52 -6.32 6.25
C LYS A 130 11.41 -5.09 5.37
N ARG A 131 10.23 -4.85 4.80
CA ARG A 131 9.99 -3.69 3.94
C ARG A 131 10.07 -2.38 4.73
N ARG A 132 9.48 -2.31 5.93
CA ARG A 132 9.60 -1.16 6.83
C ARG A 132 11.05 -0.89 7.24
N VAL A 133 11.80 -1.94 7.53
CA VAL A 133 13.24 -1.85 7.85
C VAL A 133 14.04 -1.33 6.65
N GLY A 134 13.74 -1.82 5.43
CA GLY A 134 14.36 -1.32 4.20
C GLY A 134 14.06 0.16 3.95
N LEU A 135 12.80 0.58 4.18
CA LEU A 135 12.39 1.97 4.09
C LEU A 135 13.10 2.85 5.14
N ALA A 136 13.22 2.37 6.39
CA ALA A 136 13.97 3.08 7.43
C ALA A 136 15.42 3.33 7.03
N LYS A 137 16.12 2.29 6.52
CA LYS A 137 17.49 2.43 6.01
C LYS A 137 17.59 3.50 4.92
N LEU A 138 16.68 3.44 3.94
CA LEU A 138 16.67 4.37 2.82
C LEU A 138 16.47 5.83 3.26
N LEU A 139 15.61 6.05 4.27
CA LEU A 139 15.34 7.39 4.81
C LEU A 139 16.48 7.93 5.69
N ILE A 140 17.26 7.05 6.32
CA ILE A 140 18.42 7.41 7.16
C ILE A 140 19.63 7.76 6.30
N ASP A 141 19.79 7.12 5.14
CA ASP A 141 20.91 7.37 4.25
C ASP A 141 20.84 8.80 3.65
N PRO A 142 21.97 9.49 3.51
CA PRO A 142 22.02 10.82 2.92
C PRO A 142 21.94 10.72 1.39
N LEU A 143 20.72 10.60 0.85
CA LEU A 143 20.44 10.43 -0.57
C LEU A 143 19.94 11.73 -1.21
N ASP A 144 20.16 11.88 -2.52
CA ASP A 144 19.70 13.00 -3.33
C ASP A 144 18.45 12.63 -4.13
N LEU A 145 18.27 11.33 -4.43
CA LEU A 145 17.09 10.77 -5.10
C LEU A 145 16.71 9.43 -4.47
N ILE A 146 15.44 9.26 -4.13
CA ILE A 146 14.89 7.98 -3.71
C ILE A 146 13.84 7.46 -4.70
N LEU A 147 13.92 6.16 -4.97
CA LEU A 147 13.00 5.43 -5.81
C LEU A 147 12.21 4.46 -4.93
N LEU A 148 10.90 4.63 -4.87
CA LEU A 148 10.02 3.86 -4.00
C LEU A 148 9.02 3.05 -4.84
N ASP A 149 9.06 1.73 -4.72
CA ASP A 149 8.08 0.83 -5.35
C ASP A 149 7.09 0.36 -4.28
N GLU A 150 5.84 0.82 -4.33
CA GLU A 150 4.74 0.53 -3.40
C GLU A 150 5.12 0.70 -1.90
N PRO A 151 5.65 1.86 -1.48
CA PRO A 151 6.14 2.04 -0.10
C PRO A 151 5.03 2.02 0.95
N THR A 152 3.79 2.28 0.56
CA THR A 152 2.61 2.31 1.44
C THR A 152 2.08 0.92 1.79
N ASN A 153 2.42 -0.11 0.99
CA ASN A 153 2.02 -1.49 1.28
C ASN A 153 2.57 -1.94 2.64
N HIS A 154 1.73 -2.52 3.47
CA HIS A 154 2.01 -2.97 4.84
C HIS A 154 2.26 -1.86 5.87
N LEU A 155 2.09 -0.59 5.51
CA LEU A 155 1.97 0.51 6.47
C LEU A 155 0.49 0.66 6.87
N ASP A 156 0.24 1.01 8.12
CA ASP A 156 -1.08 1.45 8.56
C ASP A 156 -1.28 2.94 8.23
N ILE A 157 -2.49 3.42 8.42
CA ILE A 157 -2.85 4.81 8.13
C ILE A 157 -1.92 5.81 8.84
N GLU A 158 -1.48 5.50 10.08
CA GLU A 158 -0.53 6.33 10.83
C GLU A 158 0.84 6.36 10.14
N GLY A 159 1.34 5.20 9.72
CA GLY A 159 2.62 5.06 9.03
C GLY A 159 2.63 5.76 7.67
N VAL A 160 1.54 5.64 6.90
CA VAL A 160 1.39 6.34 5.61
C VAL A 160 1.37 7.86 5.80
N ALA A 161 0.56 8.36 6.77
CA ALA A 161 0.48 9.78 7.08
C ALA A 161 1.82 10.35 7.56
N TRP A 162 2.54 9.59 8.41
CA TRP A 162 3.87 9.97 8.86
C TRP A 162 4.87 10.03 7.69
N LEU A 163 4.89 9.00 6.82
CA LEU A 163 5.82 8.93 5.68
C LEU A 163 5.60 10.11 4.73
N ALA A 164 4.35 10.42 4.40
CA ALA A 164 4.00 11.58 3.58
C ALA A 164 4.52 12.89 4.20
N SER A 165 4.26 13.10 5.50
CA SER A 165 4.74 14.28 6.24
C SER A 165 6.27 14.36 6.27
N HIS A 166 6.96 13.23 6.51
CA HIS A 166 8.42 13.16 6.57
C HIS A 166 9.05 13.51 5.21
N LEU A 167 8.57 12.91 4.12
CA LEU A 167 9.05 13.22 2.77
C LEU A 167 8.77 14.67 2.38
N ARG A 168 7.64 15.22 2.77
CA ARG A 168 7.25 16.61 2.49
C ARG A 168 8.18 17.64 3.15
N LYS A 169 8.68 17.34 4.35
CA LYS A 169 9.64 18.21 5.07
C LYS A 169 11.01 18.26 4.37
N ARG A 170 11.42 17.19 3.69
CA ARG A 170 12.73 17.09 3.01
C ARG A 170 12.66 17.63 1.58
N ARG A 171 12.66 18.95 1.43
CA ARG A 171 12.51 19.62 0.12
C ARG A 171 13.70 19.45 -0.83
N ASP A 172 14.86 19.15 -0.29
CA ASP A 172 16.11 18.86 -0.98
C ASP A 172 16.16 17.44 -1.60
N LEU A 173 15.28 16.57 -1.16
CA LEU A 173 15.22 15.18 -1.60
C LEU A 173 14.26 15.03 -2.78
N SER A 174 14.77 14.51 -3.90
CA SER A 174 13.94 14.12 -5.03
C SER A 174 13.31 12.75 -4.76
N VAL A 175 12.04 12.59 -5.12
CA VAL A 175 11.27 11.38 -4.82
C VAL A 175 10.57 10.90 -6.08
N ILE A 176 10.77 9.63 -6.43
CA ILE A 176 9.95 8.95 -7.44
C ILE A 176 9.26 7.78 -6.74
N VAL A 177 7.94 7.75 -6.82
CA VAL A 177 7.15 6.72 -6.16
C VAL A 177 6.19 6.06 -7.14
N VAL A 178 6.22 4.74 -7.16
CA VAL A 178 5.15 3.91 -7.74
C VAL A 178 4.24 3.53 -6.59
N THR A 179 2.98 3.92 -6.62
CA THR A 179 2.00 3.50 -5.63
C THR A 179 0.57 3.60 -6.16
N HIS A 180 -0.31 2.82 -5.58
CA HIS A 180 -1.75 2.88 -5.80
C HIS A 180 -2.48 3.69 -4.72
N ASP A 181 -1.78 4.16 -3.70
CA ASP A 181 -2.31 5.02 -2.65
C ASP A 181 -2.48 6.46 -3.16
N ARG A 182 -3.72 6.78 -3.49
CA ARG A 182 -4.12 8.05 -4.12
C ARG A 182 -3.93 9.24 -3.18
N TRP A 183 -4.21 9.07 -1.89
CA TRP A 183 -4.01 10.11 -0.89
C TRP A 183 -2.53 10.43 -0.73
N PHE A 184 -1.68 9.40 -0.67
CA PHE A 184 -0.24 9.57 -0.58
C PHE A 184 0.33 10.30 -1.80
N LEU A 185 -0.15 9.98 -3.02
CA LEU A 185 0.22 10.69 -4.24
C LEU A 185 -0.17 12.17 -4.21
N ASP A 186 -1.37 12.50 -3.73
CA ASP A 186 -1.79 13.90 -3.58
C ASP A 186 -0.96 14.68 -2.57
N GLU A 187 -0.51 14.02 -1.50
CA GLU A 187 0.28 14.66 -0.45
C GLU A 187 1.73 14.93 -0.85
N ILE A 188 2.33 14.08 -1.71
CA ILE A 188 3.77 14.17 -1.97
C ILE A 188 4.15 14.52 -3.41
N ALA A 189 3.33 14.19 -4.40
CA ALA A 189 3.69 14.35 -5.81
C ALA A 189 3.35 15.74 -6.34
N ASP A 190 4.32 16.37 -7.00
CA ASP A 190 4.14 17.60 -7.75
C ASP A 190 3.83 17.31 -9.23
N GLN A 191 4.09 16.08 -9.69
CA GLN A 191 3.86 15.60 -11.04
C GLN A 191 3.48 14.11 -11.03
N ILE A 192 2.56 13.72 -11.89
CA ILE A 192 2.17 12.31 -12.10
C ILE A 192 2.61 11.86 -13.50
N TRP A 193 3.29 10.71 -13.54
CA TRP A 193 3.63 9.99 -14.76
C TRP A 193 2.70 8.79 -14.92
N GLU A 194 1.89 8.78 -15.96
CA GLU A 194 1.04 7.65 -16.30
C GLU A 194 1.73 6.75 -17.34
N VAL A 195 1.98 5.50 -16.98
CA VAL A 195 2.53 4.50 -17.91
C VAL A 195 1.35 3.78 -18.58
N VAL A 196 1.17 4.02 -19.87
CA VAL A 196 0.06 3.46 -20.66
C VAL A 196 0.52 3.11 -22.08
N SER A 197 0.25 1.87 -22.51
CA SER A 197 0.57 1.38 -23.87
C SER A 197 2.02 1.63 -24.34
N GLY A 198 2.97 1.52 -23.43
CA GLY A 198 4.40 1.73 -23.71
C GLY A 198 4.85 3.19 -23.64
N GLU A 199 3.95 4.14 -23.55
CA GLU A 199 4.24 5.57 -23.42
C GLU A 199 4.17 6.02 -21.95
N VAL A 200 4.82 7.14 -21.65
CA VAL A 200 4.75 7.81 -20.34
C VAL A 200 4.17 9.22 -20.54
N LEU A 201 2.95 9.39 -20.08
CA LEU A 201 2.25 10.67 -20.12
C LEU A 201 2.49 11.44 -18.82
N GLN A 202 2.90 12.71 -18.94
CA GLN A 202 3.18 13.57 -17.79
C GLN A 202 1.99 14.49 -17.51
N TYR A 203 1.65 14.61 -16.22
CA TYR A 203 0.58 15.48 -15.72
C TYR A 203 1.12 16.32 -14.55
N GLU A 204 0.90 17.60 -14.57
CA GLU A 204 1.26 18.48 -13.46
C GLU A 204 0.27 18.36 -12.30
N GLY A 205 0.78 18.44 -11.07
CA GLY A 205 0.02 18.31 -9.84
C GLY A 205 -0.06 16.91 -9.29
N GLY A 206 -0.79 16.74 -8.17
CA GLY A 206 -1.02 15.46 -7.51
C GLY A 206 -2.05 14.59 -8.22
N TYR A 207 -2.49 13.53 -7.53
CA TYR A 207 -3.43 12.54 -8.07
C TYR A 207 -4.77 13.17 -8.47
N SER A 208 -5.32 14.09 -7.67
CA SER A 208 -6.58 14.78 -7.96
C SER A 208 -6.51 15.60 -9.26
N ALA A 209 -5.40 16.30 -9.50
CA ALA A 209 -5.17 17.05 -10.74
C ALA A 209 -5.03 16.11 -11.95
N TYR A 210 -4.33 14.98 -11.78
CA TYR A 210 -4.23 13.93 -12.79
C TYR A 210 -5.60 13.40 -13.22
N VAL A 211 -6.48 13.05 -12.26
CA VAL A 211 -7.83 12.54 -12.57
C VAL A 211 -8.63 13.55 -13.40
N LEU A 212 -8.61 14.82 -13.02
CA LEU A 212 -9.29 15.89 -13.76
C LEU A 212 -8.74 16.04 -15.19
N SER A 213 -7.41 16.10 -15.33
CA SER A 213 -6.74 16.22 -16.63
C SER A 213 -6.99 15.00 -17.53
N LYS A 214 -6.99 13.80 -16.96
CA LYS A 214 -7.32 12.55 -17.68
C LYS A 214 -8.78 12.55 -18.18
N ALA A 215 -9.72 12.98 -17.32
CA ALA A 215 -11.13 13.09 -17.67
C ALA A 215 -11.35 14.11 -18.81
N GLU A 216 -10.64 15.24 -18.78
CA GLU A 216 -10.71 16.26 -19.82
C GLU A 216 -10.12 15.77 -21.14
N ARG A 217 -8.94 15.14 -21.14
CA ARG A 217 -8.36 14.49 -22.32
C ARG A 217 -9.33 13.45 -22.92
N ALA A 218 -9.95 12.61 -22.08
CA ALA A 218 -10.92 11.63 -22.54
C ALA A 218 -12.14 12.26 -23.22
N ARG A 219 -12.66 13.39 -22.69
CA ARG A 219 -13.75 14.14 -23.32
C ARG A 219 -13.34 14.74 -24.65
N GLN A 220 -12.15 15.34 -24.73
CA GLN A 220 -11.62 15.92 -25.96
C GLN A 220 -11.45 14.83 -27.03
N GLN A 221 -10.87 13.70 -26.67
CA GLN A 221 -10.67 12.57 -27.54
C GLN A 221 -12.01 11.98 -28.05
N ALA A 222 -13.01 11.83 -27.16
CA ALA A 222 -14.34 11.39 -27.55
C ALA A 222 -15.04 12.37 -28.50
N ALA A 223 -14.83 13.67 -28.33
CA ALA A 223 -15.34 14.69 -29.25
C ALA A 223 -14.64 14.63 -30.62
N GLU A 224 -13.32 14.41 -30.66
CA GLU A 224 -12.54 14.21 -31.88
C GLU A 224 -12.97 12.91 -32.60
N ASP A 225 -13.11 11.80 -31.87
CA ASP A 225 -13.58 10.52 -32.41
C ASP A 225 -15.00 10.66 -33.02
N SER A 226 -15.88 11.40 -32.32
CA SER A 226 -17.22 11.69 -32.85
C SER A 226 -17.17 12.51 -34.15
N ARG A 227 -16.30 13.54 -34.22
CA ARG A 227 -16.09 14.33 -35.45
C ARG A 227 -15.53 13.47 -36.57
N ARG A 228 -14.54 12.64 -36.25
CA ARG A 228 -13.92 11.69 -37.18
C ARG A 228 -14.92 10.67 -37.71
N ASN A 229 -15.72 10.05 -36.84
CA ASN A 229 -16.77 9.10 -37.23
C ASN A 229 -17.83 9.75 -38.11
N ASN A 230 -18.19 11.01 -37.82
CA ASN A 230 -19.09 11.78 -38.68
C ASN A 230 -18.47 12.05 -40.07
N LEU A 231 -17.16 12.32 -40.11
CA LEU A 231 -16.43 12.51 -41.37
C LEU A 231 -16.41 11.18 -42.20
N ILE A 232 -16.07 10.08 -41.54
CA ILE A 232 -16.09 8.73 -42.14
C ILE A 232 -17.48 8.41 -42.71
N ARG A 233 -18.55 8.66 -41.92
CA ARG A 233 -19.94 8.45 -42.40
C ARG A 233 -20.26 9.29 -43.62
N LYS A 234 -19.83 10.55 -43.64
CA LYS A 234 -20.03 11.42 -44.82
C LYS A 234 -19.28 10.92 -46.04
N GLU A 235 -18.02 10.51 -45.90
CA GLU A 235 -17.21 9.99 -47.00
C GLU A 235 -17.75 8.63 -47.49
N LEU A 236 -18.17 7.73 -46.58
CA LEU A 236 -18.82 6.47 -46.95
C LEU A 236 -20.16 6.69 -47.66
N ALA A 237 -20.97 7.65 -47.19
CA ALA A 237 -22.22 8.00 -47.86
C ALA A 237 -21.98 8.58 -49.25
N TRP A 238 -20.92 9.37 -49.43
CA TRP A 238 -20.50 9.88 -50.74
C TRP A 238 -20.01 8.75 -51.66
N LEU A 239 -19.20 7.82 -51.15
CA LEU A 239 -18.71 6.65 -51.88
C LEU A 239 -19.86 5.72 -52.32
N ARG A 240 -20.89 5.52 -51.49
CA ARG A 240 -22.06 4.69 -51.77
C ARG A 240 -23.00 5.30 -52.83
N ARG A 241 -23.15 6.63 -52.87
CA ARG A 241 -24.04 7.31 -53.86
C ARG A 241 -23.54 7.23 -55.29
N GLY A 242 -22.36 6.66 -55.55
CA GLY A 242 -21.80 6.60 -56.91
C GLY A 242 -21.30 7.95 -57.41
N ALA A 243 -20.27 7.94 -58.25
CA ALA A 243 -19.84 9.14 -58.95
C ALA A 243 -20.83 9.46 -60.08
N PRO A 244 -21.22 10.75 -60.29
CA PRO A 244 -21.89 11.15 -61.50
C PRO A 244 -21.06 10.69 -62.71
N ALA A 245 -21.72 10.27 -63.82
CA ALA A 245 -21.18 9.53 -64.96
C ALA A 245 -19.97 10.14 -65.70
N ARG A 246 -19.38 11.23 -65.19
CA ARG A 246 -18.24 11.95 -65.79
C ARG A 246 -17.02 12.21 -64.92
N THR A 247 -16.97 11.73 -63.67
CA THR A 247 -15.81 11.99 -62.76
C THR A 247 -15.34 10.69 -62.11
N THR A 248 -14.08 10.34 -62.36
CA THR A 248 -13.36 9.26 -61.66
C THR A 248 -13.19 9.65 -60.18
N LYS A 249 -13.51 8.75 -59.24
CA LYS A 249 -13.29 8.95 -57.80
C LYS A 249 -11.80 9.26 -57.54
N PRO A 250 -11.44 10.38 -56.94
CA PRO A 250 -10.04 10.67 -56.65
C PRO A 250 -9.45 9.63 -55.70
N LYS A 251 -8.35 8.98 -56.16
CA LYS A 251 -7.70 7.87 -55.43
C LYS A 251 -7.33 8.25 -54.00
N PHE A 252 -6.87 9.49 -53.79
CA PHE A 252 -6.49 10.00 -52.48
C PHE A 252 -7.66 10.06 -51.46
N ARG A 253 -8.91 10.24 -51.90
CA ARG A 253 -10.08 10.22 -51.01
C ARG A 253 -10.48 8.82 -50.57
N VAL A 254 -10.27 7.82 -51.40
CA VAL A 254 -10.46 6.40 -51.05
C VAL A 254 -9.37 5.98 -50.07
N ASP A 255 -8.13 6.39 -50.27
CA ASP A 255 -7.00 6.10 -49.39
C ASP A 255 -7.17 6.82 -48.03
N ALA A 256 -7.64 8.07 -48.01
CA ALA A 256 -7.95 8.81 -46.80
C ALA A 256 -9.10 8.17 -45.99
N ALA A 257 -10.17 7.70 -46.67
CA ALA A 257 -11.26 7.00 -45.98
C ALA A 257 -10.79 5.65 -45.39
N ASN A 258 -9.93 4.91 -46.11
CA ASN A 258 -9.35 3.67 -45.61
C ASN A 258 -8.42 3.90 -44.41
N GLN A 259 -7.61 4.96 -44.42
CA GLN A 259 -6.78 5.34 -43.26
C GLN A 259 -7.62 5.71 -42.04
N LEU A 260 -8.74 6.44 -42.23
CA LEU A 260 -9.67 6.79 -41.17
C LEU A 260 -10.38 5.56 -40.58
N ILE A 261 -10.71 4.56 -41.40
CA ILE A 261 -11.34 3.30 -40.95
C ILE A 261 -10.34 2.41 -40.20
N SER A 262 -9.10 2.31 -40.70
CA SER A 262 -8.06 1.48 -40.05
C SER A 262 -7.59 1.99 -38.71
N ALA A 263 -7.91 3.23 -38.37
CA ALA A 263 -7.58 3.85 -37.09
C ALA A 263 -8.80 3.95 -36.16
N GLU A 264 -9.79 3.06 -36.30
CA GLU A 264 -10.97 3.01 -35.42
C GLU A 264 -10.56 2.55 -34.01
N PRO A 265 -10.79 3.37 -32.94
CA PRO A 265 -10.48 2.97 -31.60
C PRO A 265 -11.45 1.90 -31.11
N GLU A 266 -10.98 0.98 -30.27
CA GLU A 266 -11.83 -0.02 -29.62
C GLU A 266 -12.98 0.64 -28.85
N PRO A 267 -14.21 0.07 -28.89
CA PRO A 267 -15.37 0.65 -28.23
C PRO A 267 -15.12 0.67 -26.70
N ARG A 268 -15.16 1.87 -26.12
CA ARG A 268 -15.07 2.05 -24.67
C ARG A 268 -16.36 1.59 -24.00
N ASN A 269 -16.25 0.63 -23.10
CA ASN A 269 -17.34 0.25 -22.20
C ASN A 269 -17.69 1.43 -21.29
N GLN A 270 -18.87 2.03 -21.50
CA GLN A 270 -19.46 2.97 -20.55
C GLN A 270 -19.90 2.15 -19.32
N ALA A 271 -19.36 2.48 -18.13
CA ALA A 271 -19.80 1.91 -16.89
C ALA A 271 -21.26 2.32 -16.62
N GLU A 272 -22.21 1.43 -16.88
CA GLU A 272 -23.57 1.59 -16.37
C GLU A 272 -23.59 1.29 -14.87
N LEU A 273 -24.13 2.20 -14.07
CA LEU A 273 -24.36 2.03 -12.65
C LEU A 273 -25.22 0.77 -12.41
N LEU A 274 -24.67 -0.15 -11.63
CA LEU A 274 -25.30 -1.42 -11.31
C LEU A 274 -25.94 -1.36 -9.92
N ASN A 275 -27.23 -1.45 -9.86
CA ASN A 275 -27.91 -1.70 -8.59
C ASN A 275 -28.00 -3.22 -8.36
N PHE A 276 -27.19 -3.76 -7.46
CA PHE A 276 -27.33 -5.15 -7.03
C PHE A 276 -28.65 -5.32 -6.26
N ALA A 277 -29.46 -6.28 -6.68
CA ALA A 277 -30.60 -6.70 -5.88
C ALA A 277 -30.06 -7.42 -4.63
N SER A 278 -29.87 -6.68 -3.53
CA SER A 278 -29.65 -7.34 -2.26
C SER A 278 -30.94 -8.07 -1.84
N ASN A 279 -30.83 -9.35 -1.51
CA ASN A 279 -31.91 -10.04 -0.80
C ASN A 279 -32.35 -9.17 0.37
N ARG A 280 -33.66 -8.92 0.52
CA ARG A 280 -34.22 -8.04 1.57
C ARG A 280 -33.61 -8.39 2.93
N LEU A 281 -32.87 -7.45 3.50
CA LEU A 281 -32.43 -7.52 4.89
C LEU A 281 -33.64 -7.24 5.79
N GLY A 282 -33.80 -8.05 6.84
CA GLY A 282 -34.71 -7.76 7.93
C GLY A 282 -34.24 -6.50 8.69
N SER A 283 -35.07 -5.98 9.59
CA SER A 283 -34.74 -4.81 10.43
C SER A 283 -33.52 -5.03 11.34
N LYS A 284 -33.18 -6.30 11.64
CA LYS A 284 -32.03 -6.70 12.45
C LYS A 284 -31.03 -7.42 11.57
N VAL A 285 -29.79 -6.90 11.49
CA VAL A 285 -28.72 -7.52 10.72
C VAL A 285 -27.76 -8.23 11.66
N ILE A 286 -27.00 -7.49 12.46
CA ILE A 286 -26.10 -8.05 13.48
C ILE A 286 -26.24 -7.18 14.74
N GLU A 287 -26.60 -7.79 15.87
CA GLU A 287 -26.65 -7.17 17.18
C GLU A 287 -25.63 -7.84 18.10
N ILE A 288 -24.77 -7.04 18.71
CA ILE A 288 -23.73 -7.51 19.61
C ILE A 288 -23.99 -6.88 20.99
N HIS A 289 -24.01 -7.69 22.03
CA HIS A 289 -24.29 -7.26 23.39
C HIS A 289 -23.18 -7.71 24.34
N LYS A 290 -22.52 -6.75 24.99
CA LYS A 290 -21.48 -6.93 26.01
C LYS A 290 -20.46 -8.01 25.61
N ALA A 291 -20.07 -7.97 24.34
CA ALA A 291 -19.16 -8.96 23.79
C ALA A 291 -17.70 -8.58 24.06
N ARG A 292 -16.91 -9.57 24.50
CA ARG A 292 -15.47 -9.42 24.69
C ARG A 292 -14.74 -10.17 23.60
N LEU A 293 -13.74 -9.51 22.98
CA LEU A 293 -12.88 -10.10 21.97
C LEU A 293 -11.45 -10.18 22.50
N ALA A 294 -10.89 -11.38 22.57
CA ALA A 294 -9.52 -11.60 23.02
C ALA A 294 -8.83 -12.69 22.18
N ILE A 295 -7.50 -12.59 22.09
CA ILE A 295 -6.62 -13.62 21.49
C ILE A 295 -5.67 -14.10 22.59
N GLY A 296 -5.87 -15.36 23.04
CA GLY A 296 -5.14 -15.86 24.20
C GLY A 296 -5.44 -15.01 25.44
N GLU A 297 -4.40 -14.46 26.05
CA GLU A 297 -4.52 -13.58 27.21
C GLU A 297 -4.72 -12.09 26.84
N ASN A 298 -4.45 -11.73 25.60
CA ASN A 298 -4.54 -10.33 25.15
C ASN A 298 -5.99 -9.94 24.84
N CYS A 299 -6.54 -8.98 25.59
CA CYS A 299 -7.82 -8.36 25.35
C CYS A 299 -7.70 -7.36 24.19
N LEU A 300 -8.55 -7.48 23.19
CA LEU A 300 -8.63 -6.53 22.07
C LEU A 300 -9.77 -5.56 22.24
N ILE A 301 -10.92 -6.06 22.71
CA ILE A 301 -12.11 -5.27 23.04
C ILE A 301 -12.74 -5.89 24.29
N ASP A 302 -12.84 -5.10 25.36
CA ASP A 302 -13.34 -5.60 26.65
C ASP A 302 -14.86 -5.69 26.68
N SER A 303 -15.56 -4.67 26.18
CA SER A 303 -17.02 -4.66 26.13
C SER A 303 -17.51 -4.00 24.84
N LEU A 304 -18.14 -4.77 23.98
CA LEU A 304 -18.69 -4.29 22.71
C LEU A 304 -20.21 -4.39 22.74
N ASP A 305 -20.86 -3.24 22.69
CA ASP A 305 -22.27 -3.10 22.37
C ASP A 305 -22.40 -2.44 21.01
N TRP A 306 -22.82 -3.20 19.98
CA TRP A 306 -22.83 -2.70 18.62
C TRP A 306 -24.03 -3.23 17.84
N ASN A 307 -24.73 -2.31 17.19
CA ASN A 307 -25.88 -2.63 16.34
C ASN A 307 -25.58 -2.21 14.90
N ILE A 308 -25.61 -3.17 14.00
CA ILE A 308 -25.40 -2.98 12.56
C ILE A 308 -26.77 -3.05 11.89
N ALA A 309 -27.20 -1.95 11.28
CA ALA A 309 -28.48 -1.77 10.62
C ALA A 309 -28.40 -2.05 9.10
N PRO A 310 -29.55 -2.31 8.45
CA PRO A 310 -29.59 -2.45 6.99
C PRO A 310 -29.09 -1.18 6.29
N GLY A 311 -28.21 -1.35 5.31
CA GLY A 311 -27.64 -0.25 4.55
C GLY A 311 -26.45 0.45 5.22
N ASP A 312 -26.03 0.02 6.43
CA ASP A 312 -24.83 0.59 7.06
C ASP A 312 -23.57 0.34 6.21
N ARG A 313 -22.78 1.41 6.05
CA ARG A 313 -21.48 1.43 5.38
C ARG A 313 -20.42 1.84 6.38
N ILE A 314 -19.67 0.88 6.87
CA ILE A 314 -18.82 1.01 8.04
C ILE A 314 -17.35 0.79 7.67
N ALA A 315 -16.50 1.74 8.03
CA ALA A 315 -15.06 1.60 8.01
C ALA A 315 -14.54 1.26 9.42
N ILE A 316 -13.66 0.27 9.52
CA ILE A 316 -12.93 -0.06 10.75
C ILE A 316 -11.47 0.34 10.57
N ILE A 317 -10.99 1.26 11.41
CA ILE A 317 -9.65 1.83 11.35
C ILE A 317 -8.87 1.45 12.60
N GLY A 318 -7.57 1.30 12.48
CA GLY A 318 -6.69 1.01 13.61
C GLY A 318 -5.27 0.70 13.14
N PHE A 319 -4.31 0.77 14.05
CA PHE A 319 -2.93 0.40 13.76
C PHE A 319 -2.77 -1.11 13.52
N ASN A 320 -1.63 -1.51 12.95
CA ASN A 320 -1.34 -2.91 12.70
C ASN A 320 -1.25 -3.70 14.02
N GLY A 321 -2.04 -4.78 14.11
CA GLY A 321 -2.13 -5.60 15.34
C GLY A 321 -3.23 -5.15 16.32
N SER A 322 -4.01 -4.10 16.03
CA SER A 322 -5.10 -3.63 16.90
C SER A 322 -6.32 -4.56 16.99
N GLY A 323 -6.35 -5.66 16.20
CA GLY A 323 -7.43 -6.63 16.25
C GLY A 323 -8.52 -6.47 15.18
N LYS A 324 -8.33 -5.59 14.18
CA LYS A 324 -9.28 -5.36 13.08
C LYS A 324 -9.72 -6.67 12.39
N THR A 325 -8.77 -7.44 11.88
CA THR A 325 -9.03 -8.72 11.20
C THR A 325 -9.74 -9.71 12.13
N THR A 326 -9.40 -9.74 13.43
CA THR A 326 -10.04 -10.63 14.41
C THR A 326 -11.50 -10.23 14.62
N LEU A 327 -11.80 -8.92 14.69
CA LEU A 327 -13.17 -8.42 14.76
C LEU A 327 -13.96 -8.80 13.50
N MET A 328 -13.36 -8.66 12.31
CA MET A 328 -13.99 -9.07 11.05
C MET A 328 -14.29 -10.55 10.99
N ARG A 329 -13.35 -11.41 11.44
CA ARG A 329 -13.58 -12.85 11.55
C ARG A 329 -14.67 -13.21 12.56
N ALA A 330 -14.77 -12.47 13.66
CA ALA A 330 -15.86 -12.65 14.60
C ALA A 330 -17.21 -12.28 13.99
N LEU A 331 -17.30 -11.16 13.24
CA LEU A 331 -18.49 -10.78 12.48
C LEU A 331 -18.84 -11.81 11.38
N ALA A 332 -17.83 -12.36 10.72
CA ALA A 332 -18.01 -13.44 9.73
C ALA A 332 -18.52 -14.74 10.36
N GLY A 333 -18.31 -14.93 11.68
CA GLY A 333 -18.65 -16.14 12.40
C GLY A 333 -17.54 -17.20 12.41
N GLU A 334 -16.34 -16.87 11.94
CA GLU A 334 -15.15 -17.71 11.94
C GLU A 334 -14.42 -17.69 13.29
N TYR A 335 -14.62 -16.64 14.08
CA TYR A 335 -14.05 -16.49 15.41
C TYR A 335 -15.15 -16.22 16.44
N ARG A 336 -15.00 -16.73 17.66
CA ARG A 336 -16.00 -16.56 18.72
C ARG A 336 -15.57 -15.47 19.69
N PHE A 337 -16.51 -14.68 20.12
CA PHE A 337 -16.32 -13.78 21.26
C PHE A 337 -16.05 -14.59 22.53
N SER A 338 -15.15 -14.11 23.38
CA SER A 338 -14.79 -14.77 24.65
C SER A 338 -15.94 -14.71 25.65
N SER A 339 -16.76 -13.66 25.60
CA SER A 339 -18.00 -13.49 26.37
C SER A 339 -18.99 -12.61 25.61
N GLY A 340 -20.22 -12.50 26.12
CA GLY A 340 -21.29 -11.75 25.48
C GLY A 340 -22.06 -12.55 24.45
N LYS A 341 -22.87 -11.88 23.63
CA LYS A 341 -23.74 -12.50 22.62
C LYS A 341 -23.71 -11.72 21.32
N MET A 342 -23.61 -12.43 20.20
CA MET A 342 -23.86 -11.88 18.86
C MET A 342 -25.11 -12.57 18.29
N GLN A 343 -26.07 -11.77 17.86
CA GLN A 343 -27.29 -12.23 17.19
C GLN A 343 -27.22 -11.80 15.72
N VAL A 344 -27.47 -12.73 14.83
CA VAL A 344 -27.45 -12.52 13.38
C VAL A 344 -28.84 -12.76 12.84
N GLY A 345 -29.34 -11.83 12.04
CA GLY A 345 -30.65 -11.94 11.40
C GLY A 345 -30.76 -13.18 10.50
N ILE A 346 -31.94 -13.80 10.47
CA ILE A 346 -32.20 -15.06 9.73
C ILE A 346 -31.94 -14.89 8.22
N THR A 347 -32.20 -13.70 7.67
CA THR A 347 -32.03 -13.40 6.24
C THR A 347 -30.61 -12.98 5.86
N VAL A 348 -29.69 -12.92 6.83
CA VAL A 348 -28.32 -12.45 6.61
C VAL A 348 -27.49 -13.49 5.87
N LYS A 349 -26.98 -13.09 4.70
CA LYS A 349 -25.97 -13.84 3.92
C LYS A 349 -24.68 -13.07 3.96
N ARG A 350 -23.73 -13.49 4.80
CA ARG A 350 -22.43 -12.86 4.93
C ARG A 350 -21.46 -13.38 3.88
N ALA A 351 -20.72 -12.49 3.24
CA ALA A 351 -19.54 -12.84 2.47
C ALA A 351 -18.33 -12.12 3.07
N PHE A 352 -17.25 -12.83 3.27
CA PHE A 352 -16.02 -12.32 3.87
C PHE A 352 -14.84 -12.48 2.91
N LEU A 353 -14.24 -11.37 2.52
CA LEU A 353 -12.96 -11.33 1.82
C LEU A 353 -11.87 -11.23 2.88
N SER A 354 -11.19 -12.33 3.16
CA SER A 354 -10.07 -12.34 4.10
C SER A 354 -8.79 -11.81 3.45
N GLN A 355 -7.84 -11.40 4.29
CA GLN A 355 -6.51 -11.00 3.82
C GLN A 355 -5.75 -12.17 3.17
N HIS A 356 -5.99 -13.41 3.62
CA HIS A 356 -5.41 -14.61 3.01
C HIS A 356 -6.30 -15.10 1.87
N LEU A 357 -5.64 -15.38 0.74
CA LEU A 357 -6.31 -15.95 -0.42
C LEU A 357 -6.80 -17.37 -0.10
N GLU A 358 -8.09 -17.65 -0.30
CA GLU A 358 -8.57 -19.03 -0.31
C GLU A 358 -7.85 -19.81 -1.41
N GLU A 359 -7.46 -21.04 -1.12
CA GLU A 359 -6.88 -21.93 -2.11
C GLU A 359 -7.94 -22.30 -3.15
N LEU A 360 -7.84 -21.67 -4.31
CA LEU A 360 -8.61 -22.05 -5.48
C LEU A 360 -7.86 -23.15 -6.23
N ASP A 361 -8.61 -24.09 -6.84
CA ASP A 361 -8.00 -25.11 -7.69
C ASP A 361 -7.19 -24.44 -8.81
N PRO A 362 -5.87 -24.62 -8.85
CA PRO A 362 -5.00 -23.96 -9.80
C PRO A 362 -5.30 -24.34 -11.27
N ASN A 363 -6.02 -25.43 -11.50
CA ASN A 363 -6.36 -25.93 -12.83
C ASN A 363 -7.68 -25.39 -13.38
N TRP A 364 -8.46 -24.64 -12.59
CA TRP A 364 -9.65 -24.00 -13.11
C TRP A 364 -9.30 -22.76 -13.93
N ARG A 365 -10.17 -22.44 -14.90
CA ARG A 365 -10.13 -21.15 -15.59
C ARG A 365 -10.84 -20.10 -14.73
N VAL A 366 -10.47 -18.84 -14.91
CA VAL A 366 -11.06 -17.70 -14.19
C VAL A 366 -12.59 -17.72 -14.31
N LEU A 367 -13.13 -17.75 -15.53
CA LEU A 367 -14.58 -17.81 -15.77
C LEU A 367 -15.23 -19.01 -15.10
N GLN A 368 -14.64 -20.19 -15.25
CA GLN A 368 -15.14 -21.43 -14.65
C GLN A 368 -15.23 -21.35 -13.12
N ALA A 369 -14.25 -20.70 -12.47
CA ALA A 369 -14.26 -20.52 -11.02
C ALA A 369 -15.40 -19.63 -10.54
N VAL A 370 -15.85 -18.67 -11.38
CA VAL A 370 -16.98 -17.78 -11.08
C VAL A 370 -18.32 -18.48 -11.40
N GLU A 371 -18.43 -19.13 -12.54
CA GLU A 371 -19.64 -19.85 -12.97
C GLU A 371 -20.04 -20.99 -12.01
N ARG A 372 -19.07 -21.57 -11.29
CA ARG A 372 -19.35 -22.56 -10.25
C ARG A 372 -20.13 -21.99 -9.06
N ILE A 373 -20.12 -20.69 -8.86
CA ILE A 373 -20.94 -20.03 -7.83
C ILE A 373 -22.35 -19.76 -8.38
N ALA A 374 -22.45 -19.07 -9.50
CA ALA A 374 -23.67 -18.82 -10.24
C ALA A 374 -23.34 -18.42 -11.68
N LEU A 375 -24.27 -18.66 -12.61
CA LEU A 375 -24.12 -18.25 -14.02
C LEU A 375 -24.45 -16.77 -14.20
N GLN A 376 -25.32 -16.23 -13.36
CA GLN A 376 -25.78 -14.85 -13.39
C GLN A 376 -26.20 -14.37 -12.00
N VAL A 377 -26.12 -13.06 -11.80
CA VAL A 377 -26.53 -12.36 -10.58
C VAL A 377 -27.65 -11.39 -10.93
N GLU A 378 -28.70 -11.38 -10.13
CA GLU A 378 -29.77 -10.40 -10.28
C GLU A 378 -29.30 -9.03 -9.80
N LEU A 379 -29.53 -8.02 -10.65
CA LEU A 379 -29.35 -6.62 -10.34
C LEU A 379 -30.71 -5.99 -10.02
N GLY A 380 -30.72 -4.93 -9.22
CA GLY A 380 -31.94 -4.20 -8.94
C GLY A 380 -32.68 -3.77 -10.21
N GLY A 381 -34.01 -3.91 -10.21
CA GLY A 381 -34.85 -3.57 -11.36
C GLY A 381 -35.02 -4.66 -12.43
N GLY A 382 -34.73 -5.93 -12.09
CA GLY A 382 -34.94 -7.06 -13.00
C GLY A 382 -33.87 -7.23 -14.07
N ARG A 383 -32.69 -6.63 -13.88
CA ARG A 383 -31.51 -6.84 -14.73
C ARG A 383 -30.68 -7.99 -14.18
N GLU A 384 -30.07 -8.74 -15.06
CA GLU A 384 -29.16 -9.82 -14.73
C GLU A 384 -27.76 -9.52 -15.28
N LEU A 385 -26.73 -9.88 -14.52
CA LEU A 385 -25.36 -9.78 -14.91
C LEU A 385 -24.75 -11.18 -15.00
N SER A 386 -24.20 -11.53 -16.15
CA SER A 386 -23.54 -12.83 -16.31
C SER A 386 -22.18 -12.86 -15.61
N ALA A 387 -21.71 -14.07 -15.31
CA ALA A 387 -20.38 -14.31 -14.75
C ALA A 387 -19.27 -13.65 -15.60
N SER A 388 -19.35 -13.79 -16.93
CA SER A 388 -18.40 -13.19 -17.87
C SER A 388 -18.39 -11.67 -17.79
N GLN A 389 -19.57 -11.03 -17.77
CA GLN A 389 -19.68 -9.57 -17.66
C GLN A 389 -19.14 -9.05 -16.31
N LEU A 390 -19.35 -9.77 -15.21
CA LEU A 390 -18.79 -9.39 -13.92
C LEU A 390 -17.25 -9.54 -13.91
N CYS A 391 -16.72 -10.61 -14.52
CA CYS A 391 -15.29 -10.79 -14.75
C CYS A 391 -14.68 -9.62 -15.53
N GLU A 392 -15.32 -9.22 -16.65
CA GLU A 392 -14.84 -8.13 -17.49
C GLU A 392 -14.79 -6.80 -16.74
N ARG A 393 -15.80 -6.48 -15.94
CA ARG A 393 -15.85 -5.28 -15.11
C ARG A 393 -14.76 -5.23 -14.06
N LEU A 394 -14.38 -6.39 -13.50
CA LEU A 394 -13.30 -6.50 -12.53
C LEU A 394 -11.93 -6.74 -13.21
N GLY A 395 -11.81 -6.40 -14.50
CA GLY A 395 -10.54 -6.35 -15.22
C GLY A 395 -10.05 -7.68 -15.76
N PHE A 396 -10.95 -8.67 -15.94
CA PHE A 396 -10.68 -9.89 -16.71
C PHE A 396 -11.33 -9.76 -18.09
N ASP A 397 -10.56 -9.33 -19.07
CA ASP A 397 -10.97 -9.37 -20.48
C ASP A 397 -11.24 -10.80 -20.96
N PHE A 398 -11.72 -10.98 -22.19
CA PHE A 398 -12.02 -12.31 -22.72
C PHE A 398 -10.83 -13.27 -22.67
N GLY A 399 -9.61 -12.79 -22.94
CA GLY A 399 -8.38 -13.58 -22.81
C GLY A 399 -8.07 -13.95 -21.36
N GLY A 400 -8.17 -12.99 -20.45
CA GLY A 400 -7.98 -13.16 -19.00
C GLY A 400 -8.95 -14.16 -18.37
N GLN A 401 -10.21 -14.18 -18.82
CA GLN A 401 -11.23 -15.14 -18.38
C GLN A 401 -10.89 -16.60 -18.71
N GLN A 402 -10.10 -16.83 -19.76
CA GLN A 402 -9.69 -18.17 -20.20
C GLN A 402 -8.39 -18.65 -19.56
N ARG A 403 -7.64 -17.76 -18.88
CA ARG A 403 -6.39 -18.09 -18.17
C ARG A 403 -6.65 -19.03 -16.99
N MET A 404 -5.68 -19.90 -16.71
CA MET A 404 -5.74 -20.76 -15.53
C MET A 404 -5.39 -20.00 -14.26
N ILE A 405 -5.98 -20.37 -13.14
CA ILE A 405 -5.76 -19.71 -11.83
C ILE A 405 -4.29 -19.78 -11.39
N ARG A 406 -3.58 -20.86 -11.74
CA ARG A 406 -2.13 -20.99 -11.46
C ARG A 406 -1.29 -19.87 -12.10
N ASP A 407 -1.72 -19.39 -13.27
CA ASP A 407 -0.99 -18.39 -14.07
C ASP A 407 -1.33 -16.95 -13.67
N LEU A 408 -2.23 -16.78 -12.69
CA LEU A 408 -2.62 -15.47 -12.18
C LEU A 408 -1.63 -14.93 -11.15
N SER A 409 -1.36 -13.64 -11.22
CA SER A 409 -0.68 -12.87 -10.17
C SER A 409 -1.50 -12.83 -8.86
N GLY A 410 -0.87 -12.42 -7.75
CA GLY A 410 -1.55 -12.27 -6.46
C GLY A 410 -2.76 -11.32 -6.54
N GLY A 411 -2.60 -10.17 -7.16
CA GLY A 411 -3.67 -9.19 -7.35
C GLY A 411 -4.80 -9.71 -8.25
N GLU A 412 -4.49 -10.46 -9.33
CA GLU A 412 -5.52 -11.10 -10.15
C GLU A 412 -6.29 -12.17 -9.38
N LYS A 413 -5.62 -12.98 -8.56
CA LYS A 413 -6.28 -13.95 -7.67
C LYS A 413 -7.23 -13.26 -6.68
N ARG A 414 -6.82 -12.12 -6.13
CA ARG A 414 -7.65 -11.34 -5.21
C ARG A 414 -8.89 -10.77 -5.91
N ARG A 415 -8.73 -10.21 -7.12
CA ARG A 415 -9.85 -9.78 -7.96
C ARG A 415 -10.82 -10.93 -8.27
N LEU A 416 -10.29 -12.12 -8.58
CA LEU A 416 -11.11 -13.31 -8.81
C LEU A 416 -11.92 -13.71 -7.59
N GLN A 417 -11.33 -13.68 -6.40
CA GLN A 417 -12.06 -13.97 -5.15
C GLN A 417 -13.17 -12.97 -4.90
N LEU A 418 -12.89 -11.67 -5.08
CA LEU A 418 -13.91 -10.63 -4.97
C LEU A 418 -15.06 -10.86 -5.96
N THR A 419 -14.73 -11.19 -7.23
CA THR A 419 -15.72 -11.54 -8.27
C THR A 419 -16.60 -12.69 -7.81
N ARG A 420 -16.02 -13.74 -7.24
CA ARG A 420 -16.74 -14.90 -6.71
C ARG A 420 -17.64 -14.56 -5.54
N LEU A 421 -17.17 -13.74 -4.59
CA LEU A 421 -17.96 -13.29 -3.44
C LEU A 421 -19.19 -12.49 -3.89
N LEU A 422 -19.03 -11.60 -4.85
CA LEU A 422 -20.14 -10.80 -5.39
C LEU A 422 -21.14 -11.67 -6.17
N MET A 423 -20.65 -12.69 -6.86
CA MET A 423 -21.48 -13.66 -7.59
C MET A 423 -22.39 -14.48 -6.65
N ALA A 424 -21.99 -14.66 -5.39
CA ALA A 424 -22.81 -15.32 -4.37
C ALA A 424 -24.02 -14.50 -3.87
N SER A 425 -24.21 -13.29 -4.38
CA SER A 425 -25.31 -12.36 -3.99
C SER A 425 -25.43 -12.18 -2.47
N PRO A 426 -24.36 -11.76 -1.77
CA PRO A 426 -24.45 -11.51 -0.34
C PRO A 426 -25.28 -10.26 -0.06
N ASN A 427 -25.80 -10.14 1.17
CA ASN A 427 -26.43 -8.92 1.66
C ASN A 427 -25.65 -8.27 2.82
N VAL A 428 -24.60 -8.91 3.30
CA VAL A 428 -23.58 -8.35 4.20
C VAL A 428 -22.22 -8.69 3.64
N LEU A 429 -21.47 -7.67 3.30
CA LEU A 429 -20.13 -7.79 2.70
C LEU A 429 -19.09 -7.30 3.70
N LEU A 430 -18.17 -8.19 4.05
CA LEU A 430 -17.06 -7.94 4.96
C LEU A 430 -15.77 -7.97 4.14
N LEU A 431 -15.05 -6.84 4.05
CA LEU A 431 -13.86 -6.70 3.23
C LEU A 431 -12.65 -6.36 4.10
N ASP A 432 -11.68 -7.26 4.16
CA ASP A 432 -10.41 -7.04 4.88
C ASP A 432 -9.29 -6.75 3.88
N GLU A 433 -8.85 -5.50 3.84
CA GLU A 433 -7.85 -4.94 2.93
C GLU A 433 -8.14 -5.24 1.45
N PRO A 434 -9.33 -4.91 0.92
CA PRO A 434 -9.69 -5.23 -0.47
C PRO A 434 -8.86 -4.47 -1.50
N THR A 435 -8.22 -3.39 -1.10
CA THR A 435 -7.47 -2.47 -1.95
C THR A 435 -6.04 -2.93 -2.26
N ASN A 436 -5.51 -3.87 -1.47
CA ASN A 436 -4.15 -4.36 -1.65
C ASN A 436 -3.97 -5.03 -3.02
N ASP A 437 -2.86 -4.72 -3.69
CA ASP A 437 -2.46 -5.24 -5.01
C ASP A 437 -3.42 -4.89 -6.17
N LEU A 438 -4.40 -3.99 -5.96
CA LEU A 438 -5.27 -3.47 -7.02
C LEU A 438 -4.67 -2.21 -7.64
N ASP A 439 -4.74 -2.10 -8.96
CA ASP A 439 -4.40 -0.85 -9.64
C ASP A 439 -5.54 0.17 -9.55
N VAL A 440 -5.23 1.42 -9.85
CA VAL A 440 -6.16 2.56 -9.71
C VAL A 440 -7.44 2.37 -10.51
N GLU A 441 -7.38 1.77 -11.70
CA GLU A 441 -8.55 1.53 -12.56
C GLU A 441 -9.45 0.45 -11.95
N THR A 442 -8.86 -0.63 -11.43
CA THR A 442 -9.59 -1.70 -10.74
C THR A 442 -10.19 -1.21 -9.41
N LEU A 443 -9.47 -0.35 -8.68
CA LEU A 443 -10.00 0.31 -7.47
C LEU A 443 -11.24 1.15 -7.80
N ALA A 444 -11.18 1.97 -8.85
CA ALA A 444 -12.33 2.76 -9.27
C ALA A 444 -13.54 1.89 -9.66
N ALA A 445 -13.30 0.80 -10.39
CA ALA A 445 -14.35 -0.14 -10.74
C ALA A 445 -14.95 -0.84 -9.51
N LEU A 446 -14.12 -1.17 -8.51
CA LEU A 446 -14.59 -1.71 -7.23
C LEU A 446 -15.43 -0.70 -6.46
N GLU A 447 -15.00 0.55 -6.39
CA GLU A 447 -15.75 1.63 -5.74
C GLU A 447 -17.14 1.81 -6.37
N ASP A 448 -17.22 1.93 -7.69
CA ASP A 448 -18.48 2.06 -8.43
C ASP A 448 -19.42 0.87 -8.18
N LEU A 449 -18.85 -0.32 -8.06
CA LEU A 449 -19.59 -1.54 -7.78
C LEU A 449 -20.09 -1.56 -6.33
N LEU A 450 -19.28 -1.12 -5.36
CA LEU A 450 -19.69 -1.00 -3.96
C LEU A 450 -20.69 0.14 -3.75
N ASP A 451 -20.60 1.25 -4.48
CA ASP A 451 -21.58 2.34 -4.43
C ASP A 451 -22.99 1.85 -4.77
N SER A 452 -23.10 0.92 -5.70
CA SER A 452 -24.37 0.32 -6.10
C SER A 452 -24.84 -0.84 -5.21
N PHE A 453 -24.03 -1.26 -4.23
CA PHE A 453 -24.38 -2.34 -3.31
C PHE A 453 -25.35 -1.84 -2.23
N ALA A 454 -26.58 -2.35 -2.21
CA ALA A 454 -27.63 -1.92 -1.29
C ALA A 454 -27.61 -2.66 0.07
N GLY A 455 -26.69 -3.59 0.28
CA GLY A 455 -26.51 -4.34 1.52
C GLY A 455 -25.69 -3.60 2.58
N VAL A 456 -25.34 -4.30 3.65
CA VAL A 456 -24.39 -3.81 4.65
C VAL A 456 -22.97 -4.03 4.17
N LEU A 457 -22.18 -2.98 4.24
CA LEU A 457 -20.75 -3.00 3.89
C LEU A 457 -19.91 -2.69 5.14
N ILE A 458 -18.96 -3.57 5.46
CA ILE A 458 -17.96 -3.33 6.51
C ILE A 458 -16.57 -3.53 5.89
N VAL A 459 -15.73 -2.50 6.00
CA VAL A 459 -14.44 -2.46 5.33
C VAL A 459 -13.32 -2.15 6.32
N ILE A 460 -12.23 -2.88 6.20
CA ILE A 460 -10.93 -2.52 6.72
C ILE A 460 -10.05 -2.19 5.51
N SER A 461 -9.48 -1.00 5.46
CA SER A 461 -8.49 -0.62 4.45
C SER A 461 -7.55 0.44 5.00
N HIS A 462 -6.38 0.53 4.41
CA HIS A 462 -5.42 1.63 4.64
C HIS A 462 -5.53 2.72 3.56
N ASP A 463 -6.30 2.49 2.48
CA ASP A 463 -6.61 3.49 1.46
C ASP A 463 -7.68 4.46 1.96
N ARG A 464 -7.23 5.68 2.29
CA ARG A 464 -8.09 6.75 2.81
C ARG A 464 -9.22 7.12 1.85
N TYR A 465 -8.91 7.32 0.57
CA TYR A 465 -9.91 7.71 -0.43
C TYR A 465 -10.95 6.62 -0.67
N PHE A 466 -10.54 5.37 -0.64
CA PHE A 466 -11.46 4.25 -0.74
C PHE A 466 -12.46 4.22 0.43
N LEU A 467 -11.98 4.40 1.66
CA LEU A 467 -12.84 4.42 2.85
C LEU A 467 -13.79 5.62 2.85
N GLU A 468 -13.30 6.83 2.55
CA GLU A 468 -14.11 8.06 2.52
C GLU A 468 -15.18 8.02 1.42
N ARG A 469 -14.93 7.32 0.30
CA ARG A 469 -15.89 7.17 -0.79
C ARG A 469 -16.95 6.09 -0.51
N THR A 470 -16.55 4.97 0.10
CA THR A 470 -17.41 3.78 0.20
C THR A 470 -18.13 3.65 1.54
N CYS A 471 -17.71 4.37 2.59
CA CYS A 471 -18.22 4.26 3.95
C CYS A 471 -18.69 5.59 4.50
N ASP A 472 -19.82 5.53 5.25
CA ASP A 472 -20.45 6.71 5.89
C ASP A 472 -20.12 6.82 7.38
N ARG A 473 -19.77 5.68 8.02
CA ARG A 473 -19.47 5.59 9.45
C ARG A 473 -18.11 5.01 9.68
N PHE A 474 -17.39 5.60 10.60
CA PHE A 474 -16.02 5.21 10.92
C PHE A 474 -15.89 4.78 12.37
N TYR A 475 -15.29 3.63 12.60
CA TYR A 475 -14.99 3.11 13.93
C TYR A 475 -13.48 2.88 14.06
N GLY A 476 -12.93 3.25 15.22
CA GLY A 476 -11.49 3.16 15.49
C GLY A 476 -11.15 2.22 16.64
N LEU A 477 -10.13 1.38 16.42
CA LEU A 477 -9.44 0.63 17.47
C LEU A 477 -8.15 1.39 17.83
N LEU A 478 -8.20 2.12 18.96
CA LEU A 478 -7.13 3.01 19.39
C LEU A 478 -6.10 2.32 20.31
N GLY A 479 -6.34 1.07 20.71
CA GLY A 479 -5.49 0.32 21.61
C GLY A 479 -5.88 0.48 23.10
N ASP A 480 -7.06 0.97 23.35
CA ASP A 480 -7.69 1.18 24.65
C ASP A 480 -8.78 0.14 24.94
N GLU A 481 -8.75 -0.99 24.24
CA GLU A 481 -9.72 -2.09 24.35
C GLU A 481 -11.17 -1.69 24.05
N GLU A 482 -11.38 -0.58 23.34
CA GLU A 482 -12.70 -0.08 22.94
C GLU A 482 -12.81 0.08 21.42
N LEU A 483 -13.99 -0.19 20.87
CA LEU A 483 -14.34 0.19 19.49
C LEU A 483 -15.04 1.54 19.54
N ARG A 484 -14.36 2.61 19.13
CA ARG A 484 -14.84 3.98 19.23
C ARG A 484 -15.47 4.48 17.93
N ASP A 485 -16.61 5.11 18.04
CA ASP A 485 -17.22 5.86 16.93
C ASP A 485 -16.41 7.13 16.62
N LEU A 486 -16.16 7.37 15.33
CA LEU A 486 -15.33 8.47 14.81
C LEU A 486 -16.12 9.30 13.80
N PRO A 487 -17.01 10.20 14.23
CA PRO A 487 -17.86 10.97 13.31
C PRO A 487 -17.11 11.86 12.31
N ARG A 488 -15.85 12.25 12.59
CA ARG A 488 -14.97 13.00 11.67
C ARG A 488 -14.01 12.10 10.89
N GLY A 489 -14.24 10.77 10.92
CA GLY A 489 -13.48 9.81 10.14
C GLY A 489 -12.00 9.70 10.52
N ILE A 490 -11.15 9.57 9.50
CA ILE A 490 -9.72 9.26 9.64
C ILE A 490 -8.95 10.38 10.35
N ASP A 491 -9.29 11.64 10.09
CA ASP A 491 -8.61 12.78 10.75
C ASP A 491 -8.78 12.73 12.27
N GLN A 492 -9.99 12.41 12.75
CA GLN A 492 -10.25 12.25 14.18
C GLN A 492 -9.48 11.07 14.77
N TYR A 493 -9.33 10.00 14.01
CA TYR A 493 -8.50 8.86 14.41
C TYR A 493 -7.05 9.31 14.66
N LEU A 494 -6.45 9.99 13.68
CA LEU A 494 -5.06 10.46 13.77
C LEU A 494 -4.85 11.44 14.92
N GLU A 495 -5.75 12.43 15.10
CA GLU A 495 -5.71 13.38 16.22
C GLU A 495 -5.77 12.68 17.58
N LYS A 496 -6.70 11.70 17.74
CA LYS A 496 -6.83 10.96 19.00
C LYS A 496 -5.60 10.10 19.29
N ARG A 497 -5.05 9.45 18.29
CA ARG A 497 -3.83 8.65 18.44
C ARG A 497 -2.62 9.50 18.80
N GLU A 498 -2.46 10.65 18.19
CA GLU A 498 -1.40 11.60 18.54
C GLU A 498 -1.55 12.12 19.97
N SER A 499 -2.75 12.49 20.39
CA SER A 499 -3.02 12.93 21.76
C SER A 499 -2.80 11.81 22.79
N MET A 500 -3.11 10.55 22.49
CA MET A 500 -2.80 9.39 23.33
C MET A 500 -1.29 9.16 23.45
N ARG A 501 -0.56 9.27 22.35
CA ARG A 501 0.91 9.19 22.38
C ARG A 501 1.53 10.28 23.26
N ILE A 502 1.05 11.52 23.14
CA ILE A 502 1.48 12.66 23.95
C ILE A 502 1.10 12.45 25.42
N SER A 503 -0.07 11.94 25.73
CA SER A 503 -0.50 11.70 27.12
C SER A 503 0.26 10.57 27.80
N VAL A 504 0.61 9.51 27.09
CA VAL A 504 1.50 8.45 27.59
C VAL A 504 2.90 9.02 27.89
N THR A 505 3.39 9.93 27.08
CA THR A 505 4.64 10.65 27.32
C THR A 505 4.54 11.66 28.46
N HIS A 506 3.37 12.29 28.68
CA HIS A 506 3.15 13.25 29.77
C HIS A 506 2.86 12.63 31.13
N THR A 507 2.37 11.40 31.21
CA THR A 507 2.17 10.69 32.49
C THR A 507 3.52 10.30 33.13
N THR A 508 4.55 10.11 32.31
CA THR A 508 5.95 9.92 32.80
C THR A 508 6.69 11.23 33.05
N SER A 509 6.16 12.40 32.68
CA SER A 509 6.89 13.68 32.73
C SER A 509 6.39 14.68 33.79
N LYS A 510 5.52 14.28 34.72
CA LYS A 510 4.93 15.21 35.71
C LYS A 510 5.76 15.43 36.98
N GLU A 511 6.96 14.90 37.05
CA GLU A 511 7.88 15.12 38.19
C GLU A 511 9.28 15.46 37.72
N ILE A 512 9.57 16.53 37.01
CA ILE A 512 10.95 17.04 36.98
C ILE A 512 10.94 18.54 36.62
N SER A 513 11.24 19.37 37.58
CA SER A 513 11.52 20.79 37.40
C SER A 513 13.01 21.07 37.63
N SER A 514 13.64 21.76 36.72
CA SER A 514 14.78 22.67 36.83
C SER A 514 16.12 22.26 36.20
N ALA A 515 16.86 23.28 35.78
CA ALA A 515 18.19 23.21 35.16
C ALA A 515 19.25 22.40 35.96
N ALA A 516 19.01 22.11 37.25
CA ALA A 516 19.87 21.29 38.09
C ALA A 516 19.70 19.79 37.77
N GLU A 517 18.48 19.36 37.45
CA GLU A 517 18.14 17.97 37.09
C GLU A 517 18.63 17.65 35.69
N GLU A 518 18.53 18.61 34.76
CA GLU A 518 19.10 18.47 33.41
C GLU A 518 20.63 18.28 33.44
N ARG A 519 21.31 18.97 34.34
CA ARG A 519 22.77 18.79 34.57
C ARG A 519 23.11 17.44 35.18
N LEU A 520 22.28 16.95 36.11
CA LEU A 520 22.44 15.62 36.72
C LEU A 520 22.22 14.52 35.66
N MET A 521 21.16 14.62 34.84
CA MET A 521 20.87 13.67 33.75
C MET A 521 21.99 13.64 32.71
N LYS A 522 22.52 14.79 32.29
CA LYS A 522 23.68 14.87 31.39
C LYS A 522 24.91 14.19 31.97
N LYS A 523 25.09 14.26 33.28
CA LYS A 523 26.21 13.63 34.00
C LYS A 523 26.04 12.11 34.13
N GLU A 524 24.81 11.65 34.32
CA GLU A 524 24.47 10.22 34.33
C GLU A 524 24.57 9.63 32.92
N LEU A 525 24.11 10.32 31.93
CA LEU A 525 24.20 9.91 30.53
C LEU A 525 25.67 9.74 30.11
N ALA A 526 26.54 10.67 30.42
CA ALA A 526 27.98 10.55 30.18
C ALA A 526 28.66 9.40 30.98
N LYS A 527 28.10 9.02 32.15
CA LYS A 527 28.57 7.87 32.92
C LYS A 527 28.16 6.55 32.26
N ILE A 528 26.92 6.44 31.79
CA ILE A 528 26.41 5.26 31.09
C ILE A 528 27.16 5.07 29.77
N GLU A 529 27.41 6.13 29.00
CA GLU A 529 28.22 6.08 27.78
C GLU A 529 29.61 5.48 28.02
N ARG A 530 30.29 5.90 29.08
CA ARG A 530 31.61 5.32 29.45
C ARG A 530 31.53 3.85 29.84
N GLN A 531 30.42 3.43 30.46
CA GLN A 531 30.18 2.03 30.80
C GLN A 531 29.88 1.19 29.56
N MET A 532 29.09 1.71 28.63
CA MET A 532 28.79 1.07 27.33
C MET A 532 30.07 0.82 26.53
N VAL A 533 30.96 1.80 26.47
CA VAL A 533 32.26 1.63 25.78
C VAL A 533 33.05 0.47 26.36
N LYS A 534 33.14 0.37 27.69
CA LYS A 534 33.88 -0.72 28.38
C LYS A 534 33.26 -2.08 28.11
N VAL A 535 31.93 -2.19 28.21
CA VAL A 535 31.20 -3.45 28.01
C VAL A 535 31.30 -3.87 26.54
N THR A 536 31.34 -2.92 25.59
CA THR A 536 31.54 -3.22 24.17
C THR A 536 32.95 -3.72 23.87
N GLU A 537 33.97 -3.17 24.56
CA GLU A 537 35.37 -3.66 24.48
C GLU A 537 35.49 -5.09 25.05
N GLU A 538 34.82 -5.36 26.19
CA GLU A 538 34.75 -6.70 26.79
C GLU A 538 34.08 -7.71 25.85
N GLU A 539 32.98 -7.33 25.20
CA GLU A 539 32.27 -8.17 24.23
C GLU A 539 33.14 -8.52 23.02
N VAL A 540 33.91 -7.56 22.50
CA VAL A 540 34.84 -7.79 21.38
C VAL A 540 35.95 -8.78 21.76
N ILE A 541 36.52 -8.64 22.96
CA ILE A 541 37.55 -9.55 23.45
C ILE A 541 37.00 -10.98 23.61
N LEU A 542 35.82 -11.13 24.19
CA LEU A 542 35.16 -12.43 24.37
C LEU A 542 34.78 -13.09 23.05
N LYS A 543 34.36 -12.32 22.04
CA LYS A 543 34.11 -12.85 20.68
C LYS A 543 35.39 -13.33 19.97
N GLU A 544 36.50 -12.73 20.25
CA GLU A 544 37.79 -13.14 19.73
C GLU A 544 38.31 -14.40 20.45
N GLU A 545 38.07 -14.49 21.77
CA GLU A 545 38.33 -15.68 22.57
C GLU A 545 37.44 -16.86 22.19
N GLU A 546 36.16 -16.63 21.88
CA GLU A 546 35.22 -17.65 21.37
C GLU A 546 35.74 -18.27 20.06
N LYS A 547 36.21 -17.44 19.14
CA LYS A 547 36.83 -17.91 17.87
C LYS A 547 38.08 -18.74 18.11
N ASN A 548 38.87 -18.35 19.09
CA ASN A 548 40.13 -19.05 19.41
C ASN A 548 39.90 -20.35 20.20
N ALA A 549 38.76 -20.43 20.96
CA ALA A 549 38.37 -21.60 21.73
C ALA A 549 37.58 -22.66 20.94
N ALA A 550 37.45 -22.52 19.62
CA ALA A 550 36.60 -23.36 18.77
C ALA A 550 36.91 -24.89 18.84
N TYR A 551 38.07 -25.28 19.36
CA TYR A 551 38.49 -26.69 19.52
C TYR A 551 38.43 -27.20 20.97
N ASP A 552 38.09 -26.35 21.96
CA ASP A 552 37.99 -26.75 23.37
C ASP A 552 36.54 -26.50 23.87
N HIS A 553 35.77 -27.58 23.90
CA HIS A 553 34.32 -27.54 24.23
C HIS A 553 34.01 -27.00 25.64
N LYS A 554 34.93 -27.20 26.63
CA LYS A 554 34.72 -26.73 27.99
C LYS A 554 34.94 -25.21 28.09
N ARG A 555 35.97 -24.72 27.39
CA ARG A 555 36.29 -23.30 27.32
C ARG A 555 35.28 -22.53 26.48
N LEU A 556 34.76 -23.15 25.44
CA LEU A 556 33.70 -22.58 24.56
C LEU A 556 32.42 -22.32 25.37
N LEU A 557 31.99 -23.25 26.23
CA LEU A 557 30.82 -23.08 27.10
C LEU A 557 31.01 -22.00 28.14
N GLU A 558 32.21 -21.86 28.74
CA GLU A 558 32.52 -20.81 29.70
C GLU A 558 32.51 -19.41 29.02
N VAL A 559 33.13 -19.28 27.85
CA VAL A 559 33.17 -18.03 27.07
C VAL A 559 31.78 -17.66 26.55
N ALA A 560 30.99 -18.63 26.08
CA ALA A 560 29.61 -18.40 25.64
C ALA A 560 28.71 -17.86 26.76
N SER A 561 28.84 -18.43 28.00
CA SER A 561 28.11 -17.95 29.17
C SER A 561 28.53 -16.50 29.57
N GLN A 562 29.82 -16.19 29.50
CA GLN A 562 30.32 -14.83 29.77
C GLN A 562 29.86 -13.84 28.68
N LEU A 563 29.83 -14.28 27.43
CA LEU A 563 29.35 -13.46 26.31
C LEU A 563 27.87 -13.13 26.47
N GLU A 564 27.05 -14.09 26.91
CA GLU A 564 25.62 -13.89 27.17
C GLU A 564 25.39 -12.90 28.32
N GLU A 565 26.18 -12.98 29.41
CA GLU A 565 26.12 -12.05 30.53
C GLU A 565 26.53 -10.62 30.13
N VAL A 566 27.62 -10.47 29.38
CA VAL A 566 28.11 -9.16 28.88
C VAL A 566 27.12 -8.55 27.88
N THR A 567 26.54 -9.37 26.99
CA THR A 567 25.53 -8.93 26.04
C THR A 567 24.25 -8.46 26.76
N SER A 568 23.82 -9.19 27.79
CA SER A 568 22.66 -8.81 28.61
C SER A 568 22.91 -7.49 29.36
N ARG A 569 24.11 -7.33 29.91
CA ARG A 569 24.53 -6.09 30.61
C ARG A 569 24.62 -4.91 29.65
N ARG A 570 25.11 -5.12 28.43
CA ARG A 570 25.12 -4.10 27.39
C ARG A 570 23.71 -3.64 27.04
N ARG A 571 22.77 -4.58 26.85
CA ARG A 571 21.35 -4.27 26.56
C ARG A 571 20.70 -3.46 27.69
N ALA A 572 20.95 -3.81 28.92
CA ALA A 572 20.44 -3.05 30.07
C ALA A 572 20.94 -1.61 30.07
N LEU A 573 22.23 -1.39 29.84
CA LEU A 573 22.83 -0.05 29.74
C LEU A 573 22.30 0.75 28.53
N GLU A 574 22.07 0.09 27.38
CA GLU A 574 21.47 0.72 26.19
C GLU A 574 20.05 1.20 26.49
N ASN A 575 19.23 0.40 27.15
CA ASN A 575 17.88 0.78 27.52
C ASN A 575 17.87 1.94 28.52
N GLU A 576 18.74 1.91 29.54
CA GLU A 576 18.88 2.98 30.54
C GLU A 576 19.36 4.29 29.89
N TRP A 577 20.28 4.20 28.92
CA TRP A 577 20.76 5.33 28.16
C TRP A 577 19.63 5.92 27.30
N LEU A 578 18.83 5.07 26.64
CA LEU A 578 17.69 5.48 25.83
C LEU A 578 16.63 6.22 26.66
N GLU A 579 16.24 5.66 27.79
CA GLU A 579 15.28 6.31 28.69
C GLU A 579 15.75 7.68 29.17
N LEU A 580 17.04 7.80 29.54
CA LEU A 580 17.62 9.08 30.00
C LEU A 580 17.76 10.07 28.83
N SER A 581 18.13 9.61 27.63
CA SER A 581 18.25 10.48 26.46
C SER A 581 16.89 11.01 25.99
N GLU A 582 15.82 10.20 26.10
CA GLU A 582 14.45 10.66 25.83
C GLU A 582 13.96 11.69 26.87
N LYS A 583 14.32 11.50 28.14
CA LYS A 583 14.00 12.46 29.20
C LYS A 583 14.72 13.80 29.02
N LEU A 584 15.91 13.79 28.42
CA LEU A 584 16.71 15.00 28.15
C LEU A 584 16.28 15.75 26.88
N ALA A 585 15.64 15.04 25.94
CA ALA A 585 15.19 15.63 24.66
C ALA A 585 13.78 16.25 24.75
N LYS A 586 13.09 16.05 25.88
CA LYS A 586 11.80 16.68 26.23
C LYS A 586 12.00 17.86 27.14
#